data_65cb7f2837a0f3147bbc2cda764c649c
#
_entry.id   65cb7f2837a0f3147bbc2cda764c649c
#
_cell.length_a   1.000
_cell.length_b   1.000
_cell.length_c   1.000
_cell.angle_alpha   90.00
_cell.angle_beta   90.00
_cell.angle_gamma   90.00
#
_symmetry.space_group_name_H-M   'P 1'
#
loop_
_entity.id
_entity.type
_entity.pdbx_description
1 polymer ?
#
loop_
_entity_poly.entity_id
_entity_poly.type
_entity_poly.pdbx_seq_one_letter_code
_entity_poly.pdbx_strand_id
1 'polypeptide(L)'
;MKPESKFWNSIKQNMSDVHWTRIESWALPGVPDCYGCKDGVMFWLELKTSTKVNKAKLSPFQKSWHFSHARQGGRSFIMHQILGERLMCLFPSSIVISIASQKPVLSGTIVVEAAPAARS
;
A
#
# COMPACT_ATOMS: atom_id res chain seq x y z
N MET A 1 -13.44 -1.45 -14.98
CA MET A 1 -12.21 -1.82 -14.25
C MET A 1 -12.40 -1.58 -12.77
N LYS A 2 -11.98 -2.50 -11.94
CA LYS A 2 -12.09 -2.38 -10.49
C LYS A 2 -11.22 -1.23 -9.98
N PRO A 3 -11.61 -0.56 -8.86
CA PRO A 3 -10.82 0.53 -8.31
C PRO A 3 -9.36 0.17 -8.03
N GLU A 4 -9.11 -1.02 -7.53
CA GLU A 4 -7.74 -1.46 -7.24
C GLU A 4 -6.90 -1.61 -8.50
N SER A 5 -7.49 -2.07 -9.59
CA SER A 5 -6.79 -2.18 -10.88
C SER A 5 -6.46 -0.80 -11.46
N LYS A 6 -7.38 0.14 -11.32
CA LYS A 6 -7.11 1.54 -11.71
C LYS A 6 -6.00 2.14 -10.88
N PHE A 7 -6.01 1.88 -9.59
CA PHE A 7 -4.99 2.35 -8.66
C PHE A 7 -3.61 1.80 -9.05
N TRP A 8 -3.53 0.51 -9.31
CA TRP A 8 -2.30 -0.13 -9.76
C TRP A 8 -1.76 0.50 -11.05
N ASN A 9 -2.62 0.72 -12.03
CA ASN A 9 -2.22 1.34 -13.28
C ASN A 9 -1.71 2.77 -13.06
N SER A 10 -2.36 3.52 -12.18
CA SER A 10 -1.94 4.87 -11.83
C SER A 10 -0.56 4.88 -11.17
N ILE A 11 -0.29 3.94 -10.27
CA ILE A 11 1.02 3.82 -9.63
C ILE A 11 2.11 3.57 -10.65
N LYS A 12 1.89 2.64 -11.57
CA LYS A 12 2.87 2.33 -12.63
C LYS A 12 3.15 3.52 -13.52
N GLN A 13 2.12 4.30 -13.85
CA GLN A 13 2.28 5.47 -14.71
C GLN A 13 3.01 6.61 -14.01
N ASN A 14 2.69 6.86 -12.75
CA ASN A 14 3.25 7.98 -12.00
C ASN A 14 4.63 7.69 -11.42
N MET A 15 4.98 6.42 -11.28
CA MET A 15 6.29 5.99 -10.77
C MET A 15 6.92 5.00 -11.75
N SER A 16 7.07 5.44 -12.99
CA SER A 16 7.56 4.60 -14.08
C SER A 16 9.05 4.29 -13.99
N ASP A 17 9.78 5.00 -13.15
CA ASP A 17 11.19 4.76 -12.89
C ASP A 17 11.45 3.63 -11.87
N VAL A 18 10.39 3.08 -11.29
CA VAL A 18 10.46 1.93 -10.40
C VAL A 18 10.22 0.66 -11.22
N HIS A 19 11.02 -0.36 -11.00
CA HIS A 19 10.76 -1.68 -11.57
C HIS A 19 9.70 -2.37 -10.71
N TRP A 20 8.49 -2.50 -11.25
CA TRP A 20 7.34 -3.05 -10.53
C TRP A 20 7.10 -4.50 -10.89
N THR A 21 6.70 -5.30 -9.90
CA THR A 21 6.23 -6.66 -10.10
C THR A 21 4.90 -6.84 -9.38
N ARG A 22 3.87 -7.21 -10.11
CA ARG A 22 2.56 -7.53 -9.54
C ARG A 22 2.56 -8.97 -9.06
N ILE A 23 2.12 -9.18 -7.82
CA ILE A 23 1.95 -10.50 -7.25
C ILE A 23 0.47 -10.85 -7.31
N GLU A 24 0.14 -11.90 -8.03
CA GLU A 24 -1.23 -12.42 -8.10
C GLU A 24 -1.23 -13.82 -7.52
N SER A 25 -1.11 -13.90 -6.20
CA SER A 25 -1.04 -15.19 -5.54
C SER A 25 -2.22 -15.37 -4.60
N TRP A 26 -3.25 -16.03 -5.10
CA TRP A 26 -4.34 -16.51 -4.28
C TRP A 26 -3.94 -17.73 -3.44
N ALA A 27 -2.82 -18.35 -3.74
CA ALA A 27 -2.32 -19.52 -3.01
C ALA A 27 -1.49 -19.16 -1.77
N LEU A 28 -1.04 -17.89 -1.67
CA LEU A 28 -0.24 -17.40 -0.55
C LEU A 28 -0.97 -16.23 0.11
N PRO A 29 -1.87 -16.52 1.05
CA PRO A 29 -2.66 -15.46 1.67
C PRO A 29 -1.78 -14.48 2.44
N GLY A 30 -2.11 -13.22 2.36
CA GLY A 30 -1.43 -12.17 3.08
C GLY A 30 -0.22 -11.55 2.40
N VAL A 31 0.28 -12.14 1.32
CA VAL A 31 1.38 -11.56 0.55
C VAL A 31 0.91 -10.23 -0.07
N PRO A 32 1.72 -9.15 0.03
CA PRO A 32 1.33 -7.87 -0.56
C PRO A 32 1.11 -7.95 -2.07
N ASP A 33 0.37 -6.97 -2.60
CA ASP A 33 -0.06 -6.97 -4.00
C ASP A 33 1.07 -6.87 -5.00
N CYS A 34 2.13 -6.16 -4.64
CA CYS A 34 3.24 -5.94 -5.55
C CYS A 34 4.52 -5.59 -4.81
N TYR A 35 5.62 -5.59 -5.55
CA TYR A 35 6.85 -5.00 -5.03
C TYR A 35 7.51 -4.16 -6.11
N GLY A 36 8.31 -3.19 -5.66
CA GLY A 36 9.08 -2.33 -6.51
C GLY A 36 10.56 -2.40 -6.18
N CYS A 37 11.37 -2.12 -7.17
CA CYS A 37 12.81 -2.00 -7.00
C CYS A 37 13.29 -0.76 -7.73
N LYS A 38 14.06 0.06 -7.02
CA LYS A 38 14.66 1.25 -7.58
C LYS A 38 15.97 1.53 -6.87
N ASP A 39 17.02 1.77 -7.65
CA ASP A 39 18.34 2.13 -7.13
C ASP A 39 18.85 1.12 -6.08
N GLY A 40 18.59 -0.16 -6.33
CA GLY A 40 19.01 -1.23 -5.42
C GLY A 40 18.16 -1.40 -4.18
N VAL A 41 17.09 -0.62 -4.03
CA VAL A 41 16.18 -0.71 -2.90
C VAL A 41 14.92 -1.43 -3.34
N MET A 42 14.56 -2.48 -2.61
CA MET A 42 13.34 -3.24 -2.83
C MET A 42 12.35 -2.98 -1.70
N PHE A 43 11.08 -2.87 -2.05
CA PHE A 43 10.01 -2.67 -1.08
C PHE A 43 8.73 -3.36 -1.54
N TRP A 44 7.93 -3.80 -0.57
CA TRP A 44 6.63 -4.42 -0.82
C TRP A 44 5.53 -3.40 -0.60
N LEU A 45 4.45 -3.52 -1.37
CA LEU A 45 3.36 -2.56 -1.33
C LEU A 45 2.02 -3.27 -1.35
N GLU A 46 1.23 -3.03 -0.30
CA GLU A 46 -0.15 -3.48 -0.23
C GLU A 46 -1.04 -2.34 -0.67
N LEU A 47 -1.95 -2.61 -1.62
CA LEU A 47 -2.84 -1.60 -2.16
C LEU A 47 -4.21 -1.71 -1.50
N LYS A 48 -4.72 -0.59 -0.99
CA LYS A 48 -6.05 -0.51 -0.41
C LYS A 48 -6.80 0.66 -1.01
N THR A 49 -8.09 0.45 -1.25
CA THR A 49 -8.99 1.53 -1.67
C THR A 49 -10.18 1.56 -0.73
N SER A 50 -10.64 2.75 -0.38
CA SER A 50 -11.85 2.92 0.41
C SER A 50 -12.36 4.34 0.24
N THR A 51 -13.55 4.62 0.79
CA THR A 51 -14.15 5.94 0.71
C THR A 51 -13.77 6.85 1.87
N LYS A 52 -13.08 6.32 2.90
CA LYS A 52 -12.73 7.09 4.10
C LYS A 52 -11.30 6.82 4.52
N VAL A 53 -10.65 7.85 5.08
CA VAL A 53 -9.23 7.83 5.45
C VAL A 53 -8.89 6.67 6.40
N ASN A 54 -9.74 6.38 7.37
CA ASN A 54 -9.44 5.37 8.40
C ASN A 54 -10.05 4.00 8.10
N LYS A 55 -10.34 3.71 6.83
CA LYS A 55 -11.00 2.47 6.44
C LYS A 55 -10.08 1.46 5.74
N ALA A 56 -8.78 1.69 5.73
CA ALA A 56 -7.84 0.69 5.23
C ALA A 56 -7.77 -0.46 6.22
N LYS A 57 -8.33 -1.61 5.83
CA LYS A 57 -8.34 -2.80 6.69
C LYS A 57 -7.43 -3.87 6.10
N LEU A 58 -6.60 -4.44 6.95
CA LEU A 58 -5.81 -5.61 6.61
C LEU A 58 -6.48 -6.85 7.18
N SER A 59 -6.49 -7.92 6.39
CA SER A 59 -6.91 -9.23 6.88
C SER A 59 -5.90 -9.74 7.92
N PRO A 60 -6.29 -10.72 8.75
CA PRO A 60 -5.34 -11.34 9.68
C PRO A 60 -4.09 -11.91 8.98
N PHE A 61 -4.25 -12.46 7.78
CA PHE A 61 -3.13 -12.97 6.99
C PHE A 61 -2.20 -11.85 6.55
N GLN A 62 -2.74 -10.73 6.12
CA GLN A 62 -1.95 -9.56 5.73
C GLN A 62 -1.20 -8.99 6.93
N LYS A 63 -1.85 -8.86 8.07
CA LYS A 63 -1.19 -8.39 9.30
C LYS A 63 -0.03 -9.30 9.68
N SER A 64 -0.25 -10.61 9.64
CA SER A 64 0.77 -11.60 9.98
C SER A 64 1.97 -11.51 9.02
N TRP A 65 1.70 -11.39 7.73
CA TRP A 65 2.77 -11.29 6.74
C TRP A 65 3.62 -10.04 6.98
N HIS A 66 2.98 -8.89 7.13
CA HIS A 66 3.70 -7.63 7.35
C HIS A 66 4.48 -7.64 8.66
N PHE A 67 3.89 -8.21 9.70
CA PHE A 67 4.57 -8.33 10.99
C PHE A 67 5.83 -9.17 10.87
N SER A 68 5.74 -10.34 10.26
CA SER A 68 6.87 -11.24 10.10
C SER A 68 7.96 -10.61 9.24
N HIS A 69 7.57 -9.92 8.17
CA HIS A 69 8.51 -9.26 7.27
C HIS A 69 9.24 -8.10 7.97
N ALA A 70 8.51 -7.30 8.73
CA ALA A 70 9.09 -6.19 9.47
C ALA A 70 10.08 -6.67 10.54
N ARG A 71 9.80 -7.80 11.18
CA ARG A 71 10.71 -8.39 12.17
C ARG A 71 12.04 -8.79 11.56
N GLN A 72 12.06 -9.12 10.29
CA GLN A 72 13.29 -9.47 9.57
C GLN A 72 13.96 -8.24 8.94
N GLY A 73 13.47 -7.03 9.24
CA GLY A 73 14.02 -5.80 8.70
C GLY A 73 13.60 -5.50 7.27
N GLY A 74 12.59 -6.20 6.76
CA GLY A 74 12.10 -5.96 5.41
C GLY A 74 11.29 -4.67 5.30
N ARG A 75 11.26 -4.10 4.09
CA ARG A 75 10.49 -2.90 3.79
C ARG A 75 9.15 -3.28 3.21
N SER A 76 8.08 -2.92 3.89
CA SER A 76 6.74 -3.08 3.37
C SER A 76 5.87 -1.91 3.79
N PHE A 77 4.98 -1.52 2.88
CA PHE A 77 4.14 -0.34 3.03
C PHE A 77 2.71 -0.65 2.62
N ILE A 78 1.80 0.13 3.14
CA ILE A 78 0.40 0.14 2.70
C ILE A 78 0.16 1.46 2.00
N MET A 79 -0.34 1.40 0.77
CA MET A 79 -0.75 2.59 0.03
C MET A 79 -2.27 2.55 -0.09
N HIS A 80 -2.91 3.53 0.51
CA HIS A 80 -4.35 3.61 0.62
C HIS A 80 -4.88 4.78 -0.20
N GLN A 81 -5.64 4.48 -1.24
CA GLN A 81 -6.31 5.49 -2.04
C GLN A 81 -7.71 5.75 -1.49
N ILE A 82 -8.01 7.00 -1.21
CA ILE A 82 -9.34 7.41 -0.78
C ILE A 82 -10.15 7.76 -2.03
N LEU A 83 -11.16 6.94 -2.31
CA LEU A 83 -11.99 7.09 -3.50
C LEU A 83 -12.84 8.36 -3.38
N GLY A 84 -12.99 9.07 -4.49
CA GLY A 84 -13.72 10.31 -4.54
C GLY A 84 -12.92 11.52 -4.10
N GLU A 85 -11.72 11.32 -3.58
CA GLU A 85 -10.82 12.38 -3.18
C GLU A 85 -9.47 12.19 -3.86
N ARG A 86 -8.70 13.28 -3.98
CA ARG A 86 -7.35 13.21 -4.54
C ARG A 86 -6.32 12.96 -3.45
N LEU A 87 -6.59 11.97 -2.61
CA LEU A 87 -5.75 11.67 -1.46
C LEU A 87 -5.28 10.23 -1.53
N MET A 88 -4.01 10.06 -1.25
CA MET A 88 -3.40 8.77 -0.99
C MET A 88 -2.64 8.84 0.31
N CYS A 89 -2.77 7.82 1.13
CA CYS A 89 -2.02 7.69 2.36
C CYS A 89 -1.01 6.57 2.18
N LEU A 90 0.25 6.86 2.47
CA LEU A 90 1.31 5.86 2.47
C LEU A 90 1.82 5.73 3.89
N PHE A 91 1.83 4.51 4.41
CA PHE A 91 2.37 4.29 5.74
C PHE A 91 3.13 2.97 5.81
N PRO A 92 4.23 2.93 6.60
CA PRO A 92 4.98 1.70 6.76
C PRO A 92 4.19 0.66 7.55
N SER A 93 4.46 -0.60 7.29
CA SER A 93 3.74 -1.71 7.92
C SER A 93 3.87 -1.72 9.44
N SER A 94 4.94 -1.17 9.98
CA SER A 94 5.13 -1.07 11.44
C SER A 94 4.01 -0.28 12.13
N ILE A 95 3.45 0.71 11.46
CA ILE A 95 2.32 1.48 11.99
C ILE A 95 1.05 0.64 12.00
N VAL A 96 0.85 -0.17 10.96
CA VAL A 96 -0.32 -1.04 10.87
C VAL A 96 -0.36 -2.04 12.01
N ILE A 97 0.77 -2.54 12.40
CA ILE A 97 0.89 -3.45 13.54
C ILE A 97 0.46 -2.74 14.83
N SER A 98 0.81 -1.48 14.99
CA SER A 98 0.36 -0.67 16.13
C SER A 98 -1.13 -0.38 16.07
N ILE A 99 -1.68 -0.15 14.87
CA ILE A 99 -3.11 0.12 14.66
C ILE A 99 -3.96 -1.12 15.00
N ALA A 100 -3.42 -2.30 14.81
CA ALA A 100 -4.14 -3.55 15.08
C ALA A 100 -4.48 -3.71 16.56
N SER A 101 -3.75 -3.09 17.46
CA SER A 101 -3.92 -3.19 18.90
C SER A 101 -4.42 -1.91 19.57
N GLN A 102 -4.52 -0.79 18.85
CA GLN A 102 -4.88 0.51 19.39
C GLN A 102 -5.67 1.33 18.38
N LYS A 103 -6.23 2.47 18.82
CA LYS A 103 -6.84 3.44 17.92
C LYS A 103 -5.80 3.92 16.91
N PRO A 104 -6.22 4.17 15.65
CA PRO A 104 -5.29 4.58 14.62
C PRO A 104 -4.56 5.87 15.01
N VAL A 105 -3.26 5.76 15.15
CA VAL A 105 -2.38 6.90 15.29
C VAL A 105 -1.80 7.16 13.91
N LEU A 106 -2.16 8.29 13.35
CA LEU A 106 -1.69 8.65 12.00
C LEU A 106 -0.28 9.22 11.98
N SER A 107 0.43 9.20 13.11
CA SER A 107 1.80 9.66 13.18
C SER A 107 2.69 8.77 12.29
N GLY A 108 3.46 9.38 11.44
CA GLY A 108 4.29 8.67 10.48
C GLY A 108 3.59 8.33 9.16
N THR A 109 2.32 8.67 9.03
CA THR A 109 1.62 8.52 7.76
C THR A 109 1.98 9.68 6.83
N ILE A 110 2.34 9.34 5.60
CA ILE A 110 2.57 10.33 4.57
C ILE A 110 1.30 10.43 3.76
N VAL A 111 0.69 11.60 3.76
CA VAL A 111 -0.49 11.86 2.94
C VAL A 111 -0.02 12.59 1.69
N VAL A 112 -0.28 11.98 0.54
CA VAL A 112 0.11 12.53 -0.75
C VAL A 112 -1.15 12.85 -1.53
N GLU A 113 -1.25 14.06 -2.03
CA GLU A 113 -2.32 14.42 -2.93
C GLU A 113 -2.06 13.79 -4.29
N ALA A 114 -3.03 13.03 -4.78
CA ALA A 114 -2.89 12.38 -6.07
C ALA A 114 -2.85 13.42 -7.20
N ALA A 115 -2.02 13.16 -8.21
CA ALA A 115 -1.97 14.00 -9.40
C ALA A 115 -3.34 14.03 -10.07
N PRO A 116 -3.73 15.16 -10.70
CA PRO A 116 -4.99 15.24 -11.41
C PRO A 116 -5.09 14.16 -12.48
N ALA A 117 -6.17 13.41 -12.45
CA ALA A 117 -6.35 12.28 -13.35
C ALA A 117 -6.47 12.67 -14.83
N ALA A 118 -6.80 13.90 -15.10
CA ALA A 118 -7.07 14.37 -16.45
C ALA A 118 -5.83 14.82 -17.20
N ARG A 119 -4.70 14.45 -16.77
CA ARG A 119 -3.46 14.85 -17.41
C ARG A 119 -2.93 13.82 -18.37
N SER A 120 -3.72 13.35 -19.16
CA SER A 120 -3.24 12.48 -20.22
C SER A 120 -2.83 13.31 -21.42
#